data_c6424895a5a20d062f1ed77df636246c
#
_entry.id   c6424895a5a20d062f1ed77df636246c
#
_cell.length_a   1.000
_cell.length_b   1.000
_cell.length_c   1.000
_cell.angle_alpha   90.00
_cell.angle_beta   90.00
_cell.angle_gamma   90.00
#
_symmetry.space_group_name_H-M   'P 1'
#
loop_
_entity.id
_entity.type
_entity.pdbx_description
1 polymer ?
#
loop_
_entity_poly.entity_id
_entity_poly.type
_entity_poly.pdbx_seq_one_letter_code
_entity_poly.pdbx_strand_id
1 'polypeptide(L)'
;MLNNTVVDATTGEVSCTPVTVAGADQDVPCRPLNFFEPTFLFTGEFDDPEDTEYLFPNRLTDTIVKQNILQGYVSGDLFDIPTGDTVKAGFGGEYREDIIETRTSLAGDFEGFFNDPGSNGRRTLHEVFGEISIPLVKERYGIHELTVDLAGRYTDESNFGSAETYSVKGVFAPTDWLSFRASYGTSFRAPNLGEQFGGRVTGFANPSDPCRVPGVAVPFQDTDGDGEDDRRIYDANLDPRDPDIIANCQNGGGPFGLAATDPFNLGANGIGTSSTPFFYGS
;
A
#
# COMPACT_ATOMS: atom_id res chain seq x y z
N MET A 1 -22.05 20.27 1.34
CA MET A 1 -23.47 19.90 1.04
C MET A 1 -24.47 20.89 1.61
N LEU A 2 -24.42 21.28 2.87
CA LEU A 2 -25.39 22.18 3.51
C LEU A 2 -25.54 23.58 2.85
N ASN A 3 -24.51 24.07 2.16
CA ASN A 3 -24.54 25.41 1.55
C ASN A 3 -25.31 25.49 0.21
N ASN A 4 -25.74 24.37 -0.34
CA ASN A 4 -26.44 24.32 -1.63
C ASN A 4 -27.95 24.00 -1.50
N THR A 5 -28.43 23.92 -0.27
CA THR A 5 -29.87 23.72 0.00
C THR A 5 -30.57 25.06 0.10
N VAL A 6 -31.74 25.17 -0.57
CA VAL A 6 -32.63 26.31 -0.53
C VAL A 6 -33.98 25.85 -0.01
N VAL A 7 -34.53 26.55 0.96
CA VAL A 7 -35.87 26.32 1.48
C VAL A 7 -36.78 27.40 0.90
N ASP A 8 -37.82 26.99 0.18
CA ASP A 8 -38.86 27.93 -0.27
C ASP A 8 -39.61 28.45 0.95
N ALA A 9 -39.54 29.77 1.15
CA ALA A 9 -40.12 30.41 2.31
C ALA A 9 -41.66 30.35 2.36
N THR A 10 -42.31 30.01 1.23
CA THR A 10 -43.77 29.98 1.11
C THR A 10 -44.33 28.57 1.27
N THR A 11 -43.65 27.60 0.65
CA THR A 11 -44.06 26.19 0.65
C THR A 11 -43.37 25.35 1.70
N GLY A 12 -42.20 25.80 2.20
CA GLY A 12 -41.34 25.03 3.07
C GLY A 12 -40.58 23.90 2.35
N GLU A 13 -40.73 23.84 1.03
CA GLU A 13 -40.05 22.81 0.23
C GLU A 13 -38.53 23.02 0.20
N VAL A 14 -37.77 21.96 0.46
CA VAL A 14 -36.32 21.96 0.43
C VAL A 14 -35.84 21.50 -0.93
N SER A 15 -35.10 22.34 -1.61
CA SER A 15 -34.43 22.01 -2.87
C SER A 15 -32.92 22.20 -2.75
N CYS A 16 -32.18 21.56 -3.63
CA CYS A 16 -30.76 21.78 -3.69
C CYS A 16 -30.23 21.70 -5.13
N THR A 17 -29.10 22.35 -5.37
CA THR A 17 -28.43 22.34 -6.68
C THR A 17 -27.26 21.36 -6.70
N PRO A 18 -27.02 20.66 -7.83
CA PRO A 18 -25.85 19.82 -8.01
C PRO A 18 -24.55 20.59 -7.71
N VAL A 19 -23.58 19.89 -7.17
CA VAL A 19 -22.27 20.46 -6.82
C VAL A 19 -21.24 20.00 -7.82
N THR A 20 -20.57 20.95 -8.47
CA THR A 20 -19.40 20.66 -9.28
C THR A 20 -18.19 20.43 -8.37
N VAL A 21 -17.65 19.23 -8.39
CA VAL A 21 -16.41 18.90 -7.66
C VAL A 21 -15.24 19.08 -8.60
N ALA A 22 -14.23 19.84 -8.16
CA ALA A 22 -13.03 20.08 -8.96
C ALA A 22 -12.31 18.73 -9.25
N GLY A 23 -12.18 18.40 -10.53
CA GLY A 23 -11.57 17.15 -11.00
C GLY A 23 -12.54 16.01 -11.27
N ALA A 24 -13.85 16.21 -11.05
CA ALA A 24 -14.87 15.25 -11.46
C ALA A 24 -15.39 15.57 -12.87
N ASP A 25 -15.62 14.53 -13.66
CA ASP A 25 -16.17 14.68 -15.03
C ASP A 25 -17.67 15.03 -15.04
N GLN A 26 -18.34 14.92 -13.90
CA GLN A 26 -19.78 15.17 -13.77
C GLN A 26 -20.10 15.89 -12.46
N ASP A 27 -21.20 16.64 -12.47
CA ASP A 27 -21.75 17.24 -11.26
C ASP A 27 -22.31 16.16 -10.34
N VAL A 28 -22.02 16.29 -9.04
CA VAL A 28 -22.61 15.42 -8.02
C VAL A 28 -24.08 15.78 -7.87
N PRO A 29 -24.99 14.84 -8.11
CA PRO A 29 -26.42 15.11 -7.90
C PRO A 29 -26.65 15.54 -6.45
N CYS A 30 -27.52 16.52 -6.26
CA CYS A 30 -27.92 16.96 -4.93
C CYS A 30 -29.35 16.47 -4.66
N ARG A 31 -29.50 15.81 -3.51
CA ARG A 31 -30.79 15.33 -3.01
C ARG A 31 -30.98 15.84 -1.58
N PRO A 32 -32.09 16.58 -1.29
CA PRO A 32 -32.38 17.03 0.06
C PRO A 32 -32.85 15.84 0.90
N LEU A 33 -32.18 15.54 1.99
CA LEU A 33 -32.48 14.41 2.86
C LEU A 33 -33.08 14.90 4.17
N ASN A 34 -34.16 14.25 4.62
CA ASN A 34 -34.78 14.53 5.90
C ASN A 34 -34.36 13.52 6.98
N PHE A 35 -33.28 13.81 7.69
CA PHE A 35 -32.83 12.96 8.80
C PHE A 35 -33.73 12.96 10.03
N PHE A 36 -34.79 13.79 10.05
CA PHE A 36 -35.74 13.92 11.15
C PHE A 36 -37.06 13.23 10.88
N GLU A 37 -37.18 12.51 9.79
CA GLU A 37 -38.37 11.70 9.56
C GLU A 37 -38.47 10.57 10.59
N PRO A 38 -39.70 10.22 11.03
CA PRO A 38 -39.87 9.24 12.10
C PRO A 38 -39.25 7.89 11.79
N THR A 39 -39.37 7.40 10.55
CA THR A 39 -38.80 6.11 10.14
C THR A 39 -37.29 6.11 10.29
N PHE A 40 -36.62 7.16 9.80
CA PHE A 40 -35.15 7.25 9.93
C PHE A 40 -34.69 7.32 11.40
N LEU A 41 -35.39 8.09 12.25
CA LEU A 41 -35.04 8.23 13.66
C LEU A 41 -35.18 6.95 14.46
N PHE A 42 -36.12 6.07 14.07
CA PHE A 42 -36.39 4.84 14.81
C PHE A 42 -35.75 3.59 14.20
N THR A 43 -35.54 3.55 12.88
CA THR A 43 -35.04 2.37 12.17
C THR A 43 -33.67 2.59 11.52
N GLY A 44 -33.29 3.84 11.27
CA GLY A 44 -32.10 4.20 10.49
C GLY A 44 -32.32 4.10 8.97
N GLU A 45 -33.54 3.85 8.53
CA GLU A 45 -33.91 3.72 7.12
C GLU A 45 -34.79 4.91 6.70
N PHE A 46 -34.61 5.43 5.49
CA PHE A 46 -35.47 6.47 4.92
C PHE A 46 -36.77 5.86 4.40
N ASP A 47 -37.85 6.65 4.42
CA ASP A 47 -39.15 6.27 3.82
C ASP A 47 -39.00 6.08 2.30
N ASP A 48 -38.16 6.87 1.65
CA ASP A 48 -37.86 6.75 0.23
C ASP A 48 -36.58 5.89 0.04
N PRO A 49 -36.65 4.73 -0.62
CA PRO A 49 -35.48 3.91 -0.91
C PRO A 49 -34.39 4.62 -1.72
N GLU A 50 -34.75 5.62 -2.54
CA GLU A 50 -33.80 6.42 -3.32
C GLU A 50 -32.94 7.30 -2.41
N ASP A 51 -33.42 7.72 -1.23
CA ASP A 51 -32.64 8.46 -0.23
C ASP A 51 -31.57 7.57 0.39
N THR A 52 -31.91 6.32 0.63
CA THR A 52 -30.96 5.31 1.11
C THR A 52 -29.89 5.03 0.05
N GLU A 53 -30.26 4.83 -1.20
CA GLU A 53 -29.34 4.61 -2.31
C GLU A 53 -28.43 5.82 -2.55
N TYR A 54 -28.93 7.03 -2.39
CA TYR A 54 -28.15 8.26 -2.51
C TYR A 54 -27.09 8.39 -1.42
N LEU A 55 -27.39 8.02 -0.17
CA LEU A 55 -26.45 8.07 0.94
C LEU A 55 -25.47 6.90 0.98
N PHE A 56 -25.95 5.72 0.58
CA PHE A 56 -25.21 4.47 0.63
C PHE A 56 -25.15 3.82 -0.76
N PRO A 57 -24.57 4.51 -1.75
CA PRO A 57 -24.49 3.97 -3.10
C PRO A 57 -23.64 2.71 -3.12
N ASN A 58 -24.05 1.75 -3.94
CA ASN A 58 -23.24 0.56 -4.18
C ASN A 58 -22.00 0.93 -4.98
N ARG A 59 -20.82 0.68 -4.40
CA ARG A 59 -19.56 0.78 -5.10
C ARG A 59 -19.28 -0.52 -5.83
N LEU A 60 -19.18 -0.43 -7.14
CA LEU A 60 -18.77 -1.54 -8.00
C LEU A 60 -17.36 -1.25 -8.53
N THR A 61 -16.48 -2.21 -8.34
CA THR A 61 -15.14 -2.17 -8.93
C THR A 61 -14.94 -3.44 -9.75
N ASP A 62 -14.64 -3.26 -11.01
CA ASP A 62 -14.35 -4.35 -11.95
C ASP A 62 -12.89 -4.25 -12.38
N THR A 63 -12.10 -5.28 -12.11
CA THR A 63 -10.68 -5.31 -12.44
C THR A 63 -10.40 -6.44 -13.39
N ILE A 64 -9.90 -6.10 -14.56
CA ILE A 64 -9.50 -7.05 -15.60
C ILE A 64 -7.99 -7.09 -15.69
N VAL A 65 -7.42 -8.28 -15.51
CA VAL A 65 -5.99 -8.53 -15.75
C VAL A 65 -5.86 -9.42 -16.98
N LYS A 66 -5.06 -8.95 -17.95
CA LYS A 66 -4.74 -9.69 -19.16
C LYS A 66 -3.25 -9.96 -19.20
N GLN A 67 -2.89 -11.19 -19.58
CA GLN A 67 -1.49 -11.58 -19.74
C GLN A 67 -1.31 -12.32 -21.05
N ASN A 68 -0.36 -11.87 -21.85
CA ASN A 68 0.09 -12.54 -23.08
C ASN A 68 1.53 -12.99 -22.86
N ILE A 69 1.79 -14.29 -23.04
CA ILE A 69 3.12 -14.88 -22.87
C ILE A 69 3.50 -15.63 -24.13
N LEU A 70 4.70 -15.35 -24.63
CA LEU A 70 5.38 -16.13 -25.64
C LEU A 70 6.73 -16.59 -25.10
N GLN A 71 6.91 -17.89 -24.96
CA GLN A 71 8.14 -18.46 -24.40
C GLN A 71 8.69 -19.55 -25.31
N GLY A 72 10.00 -19.59 -25.44
CA GLY A 72 10.72 -20.63 -26.12
C GLY A 72 11.88 -21.13 -25.27
N TYR A 73 12.10 -22.45 -25.27
CA TYR A 73 13.17 -23.10 -24.53
C TYR A 73 13.74 -24.26 -25.34
N VAL A 74 15.07 -24.38 -25.33
CA VAL A 74 15.79 -25.50 -25.92
C VAL A 74 16.83 -26.03 -24.92
N SER A 75 16.92 -27.31 -24.78
CA SER A 75 17.92 -27.98 -23.94
C SER A 75 18.44 -29.23 -24.60
N GLY A 76 19.65 -29.59 -24.23
CA GLY A 76 20.28 -30.79 -24.76
C GLY A 76 21.66 -31.05 -24.16
N ASP A 77 22.19 -32.18 -24.61
CA ASP A 77 23.54 -32.62 -24.31
C ASP A 77 24.54 -31.87 -25.21
N LEU A 78 25.64 -31.40 -24.62
CA LEU A 78 26.69 -30.67 -25.35
C LEU A 78 27.87 -31.58 -25.72
N PHE A 79 28.57 -32.09 -24.70
CA PHE A 79 29.73 -32.95 -24.86
C PHE A 79 30.00 -33.72 -23.57
N ASP A 80 30.72 -34.82 -23.71
CA ASP A 80 31.12 -35.65 -22.57
C ASP A 80 32.43 -35.19 -21.96
N ILE A 81 32.49 -35.19 -20.64
CA ILE A 81 33.72 -34.92 -19.87
C ILE A 81 34.37 -36.27 -19.54
N PRO A 82 35.70 -36.45 -19.81
CA PRO A 82 36.37 -37.72 -19.59
C PRO A 82 36.31 -38.26 -18.16
N THR A 83 36.18 -37.40 -17.20
CA THR A 83 36.15 -37.70 -15.76
C THR A 83 34.75 -37.66 -15.13
N GLY A 84 33.77 -37.15 -15.84
CA GLY A 84 32.39 -36.98 -15.40
C GLY A 84 31.40 -37.70 -16.25
N ASP A 85 30.38 -36.98 -16.67
CA ASP A 85 29.31 -37.39 -17.54
C ASP A 85 29.10 -36.32 -18.61
N THR A 86 27.99 -36.38 -19.33
CA THR A 86 27.63 -35.43 -20.36
C THR A 86 27.28 -34.08 -19.76
N VAL A 87 27.90 -33.01 -20.26
CA VAL A 87 27.53 -31.60 -19.94
C VAL A 87 26.19 -31.34 -20.66
N LYS A 88 25.27 -30.76 -19.87
CA LYS A 88 23.93 -30.38 -20.37
C LYS A 88 23.76 -28.89 -20.30
N ALA A 89 23.11 -28.32 -21.30
CA ALA A 89 22.76 -26.92 -21.29
C ALA A 89 21.34 -26.68 -21.75
N GLY A 90 20.76 -25.59 -21.27
CA GLY A 90 19.48 -25.09 -21.68
C GLY A 90 19.54 -23.59 -21.90
N PHE A 91 18.82 -23.11 -22.88
CA PHE A 91 18.69 -21.70 -23.19
C PHE A 91 17.24 -21.40 -23.58
N GLY A 92 16.72 -20.28 -23.11
CA GLY A 92 15.37 -19.86 -23.40
C GLY A 92 15.18 -18.37 -23.41
N GLY A 93 14.04 -17.95 -23.88
CA GLY A 93 13.60 -16.57 -23.85
C GLY A 93 12.09 -16.47 -23.67
N GLU A 94 11.66 -15.38 -23.09
CA GLU A 94 10.27 -15.08 -22.83
C GLU A 94 9.96 -13.63 -23.23
N TYR A 95 8.82 -13.44 -23.86
CA TYR A 95 8.14 -12.17 -24.00
C TYR A 95 6.84 -12.24 -23.23
N ARG A 96 6.60 -11.27 -22.35
CA ARG A 96 5.37 -11.17 -21.57
C ARG A 96 4.82 -9.76 -21.65
N GLU A 97 3.52 -9.66 -21.87
CA GLU A 97 2.76 -8.43 -21.76
C GLU A 97 1.71 -8.60 -20.68
N ASP A 98 1.72 -7.75 -19.68
CA ASP A 98 0.72 -7.70 -18.62
C ASP A 98 -0.04 -6.38 -18.71
N ILE A 99 -1.37 -6.45 -18.64
CA ILE A 99 -2.27 -5.30 -18.67
C ILE A 99 -3.20 -5.41 -17.47
N ILE A 100 -3.38 -4.31 -16.77
CA ILE A 100 -4.38 -4.17 -15.72
C ILE A 100 -5.29 -2.99 -16.04
N GLU A 101 -6.60 -3.21 -15.98
CA GLU A 101 -7.63 -2.21 -16.20
C GLU A 101 -8.64 -2.30 -15.07
N THR A 102 -8.77 -1.25 -14.28
CA THR A 102 -9.78 -1.14 -13.22
C THR A 102 -10.80 -0.09 -13.62
N ARG A 103 -12.08 -0.44 -13.49
CA ARG A 103 -13.22 0.45 -13.69
C ARG A 103 -14.01 0.49 -12.40
N THR A 104 -14.15 1.68 -11.84
CA THR A 104 -14.97 1.93 -10.66
C THR A 104 -16.28 2.59 -11.07
N SER A 105 -17.37 2.31 -10.35
CA SER A 105 -18.62 3.05 -10.52
C SER A 105 -18.44 4.52 -10.14
N LEU A 106 -19.26 5.41 -10.67
CA LEU A 106 -19.24 6.86 -10.37
C LEU A 106 -19.30 7.15 -8.86
N ALA A 107 -19.99 6.32 -8.09
CA ALA A 107 -20.01 6.44 -6.63
C ALA A 107 -18.61 6.38 -6.01
N GLY A 108 -17.69 5.57 -6.59
CA GLY A 108 -16.33 5.45 -6.10
C GLY A 108 -15.50 6.73 -6.20
N ASP A 109 -15.80 7.59 -7.16
CA ASP A 109 -15.08 8.85 -7.37
C ASP A 109 -15.47 9.93 -6.35
N PHE A 110 -16.61 9.78 -5.69
CA PHE A 110 -17.19 10.76 -4.77
C PHE A 110 -17.22 10.33 -3.30
N GLU A 111 -16.80 9.11 -2.98
CA GLU A 111 -16.78 8.59 -1.61
C GLU A 111 -15.68 9.22 -0.75
N GLY A 112 -15.45 10.51 -0.91
CA GLY A 112 -14.74 11.43 -0.04
C GLY A 112 -13.42 10.92 0.57
N PHE A 113 -13.49 10.13 1.63
CA PHE A 113 -12.34 9.65 2.37
C PHE A 113 -11.73 8.35 1.85
N PHE A 114 -12.40 7.63 0.96
CA PHE A 114 -12.00 6.32 0.45
C PHE A 114 -11.91 6.32 -1.08
N ASN A 115 -11.15 7.25 -1.62
CA ASN A 115 -10.88 7.23 -3.05
C ASN A 115 -9.88 6.11 -3.36
N ASP A 116 -10.28 5.20 -4.23
CA ASP A 116 -9.45 4.16 -4.82
C ASP A 116 -9.75 4.10 -6.33
N PRO A 117 -9.00 4.82 -7.15
CA PRO A 117 -9.19 4.83 -8.60
C PRO A 117 -8.79 3.52 -9.26
N GLY A 118 -8.33 2.55 -8.45
CA GLY A 118 -7.83 1.27 -8.94
C GLY A 118 -6.47 1.37 -9.62
N SER A 119 -6.20 0.41 -10.48
CA SER A 119 -4.91 0.28 -11.17
C SER A 119 -5.14 0.23 -12.68
N ASN A 120 -4.45 1.06 -13.43
CA ASN A 120 -4.55 1.10 -14.89
C ASN A 120 -3.17 1.21 -15.51
N GLY A 121 -2.76 0.21 -16.28
CA GLY A 121 -1.47 0.24 -16.91
C GLY A 121 -1.12 -1.01 -17.70
N ARG A 122 0.04 -0.93 -18.35
CA ARG A 122 0.62 -1.99 -19.16
C ARG A 122 2.12 -2.05 -18.90
N ARG A 123 2.64 -3.26 -18.86
CA ARG A 123 4.09 -3.50 -18.89
C ARG A 123 4.44 -4.60 -19.88
N THR A 124 5.64 -4.55 -20.40
CA THR A 124 6.23 -5.62 -21.20
C THR A 124 7.53 -6.09 -20.57
N LEU A 125 7.72 -7.40 -20.58
CA LEU A 125 8.93 -8.06 -20.14
C LEU A 125 9.58 -8.77 -21.32
N HIS A 126 10.89 -8.62 -21.44
CA HIS A 126 11.75 -9.42 -22.31
C HIS A 126 12.77 -10.14 -21.45
N GLU A 127 12.79 -11.47 -21.50
CA GLU A 127 13.73 -12.23 -20.71
C GLU A 127 14.51 -13.19 -21.62
N VAL A 128 15.80 -13.32 -21.31
CA VAL A 128 16.64 -14.39 -21.82
C VAL A 128 17.32 -15.07 -20.63
N PHE A 129 17.38 -16.41 -20.69
CA PHE A 129 17.97 -17.17 -19.61
C PHE A 129 18.69 -18.39 -20.15
N GLY A 130 19.68 -18.82 -19.42
CA GLY A 130 20.44 -20.01 -19.76
C GLY A 130 20.94 -20.70 -18.50
N GLU A 131 21.13 -22.00 -18.64
CA GLU A 131 21.67 -22.86 -17.60
C GLU A 131 22.61 -23.89 -18.20
N ILE A 132 23.60 -24.28 -17.43
CA ILE A 132 24.55 -25.33 -17.78
C ILE A 132 24.81 -26.18 -16.55
N SER A 133 24.76 -27.49 -16.72
CA SER A 133 25.08 -28.49 -15.71
C SER A 133 26.33 -29.22 -16.12
N ILE A 134 27.34 -29.18 -15.26
CA ILE A 134 28.68 -29.68 -15.53
C ILE A 134 29.00 -30.76 -14.50
N PRO A 135 28.84 -32.05 -14.83
CA PRO A 135 29.23 -33.18 -13.99
C PRO A 135 30.73 -33.38 -14.09
N LEU A 136 31.50 -32.75 -13.21
CA LEU A 136 32.99 -32.75 -13.25
C LEU A 136 33.59 -34.10 -12.95
N VAL A 137 33.01 -34.86 -12.00
CA VAL A 137 33.45 -36.19 -11.60
C VAL A 137 32.25 -37.08 -11.35
N LYS A 138 32.29 -38.31 -11.87
CA LYS A 138 31.28 -39.35 -11.63
C LYS A 138 31.98 -40.70 -11.48
N GLU A 139 31.85 -41.32 -10.30
CA GLU A 139 32.42 -42.64 -9.96
C GLU A 139 33.91 -42.73 -10.25
N ARG A 140 34.70 -41.65 -9.99
CA ARG A 140 36.15 -41.63 -10.23
C ARG A 140 36.89 -40.95 -9.08
N TYR A 141 38.16 -41.32 -8.97
CA TYR A 141 39.08 -40.75 -7.97
C TYR A 141 38.61 -40.93 -6.52
N GLY A 142 37.75 -41.89 -6.23
CA GLY A 142 37.14 -42.09 -4.92
C GLY A 142 36.07 -41.07 -4.57
N ILE A 143 35.56 -40.37 -5.57
CA ILE A 143 34.44 -39.43 -5.47
C ILE A 143 33.26 -40.02 -6.24
N HIS A 144 32.10 -40.12 -5.56
CA HIS A 144 30.88 -40.61 -6.18
C HIS A 144 30.30 -39.59 -7.21
N GLU A 145 30.21 -38.31 -6.78
CA GLU A 145 29.71 -37.25 -7.66
C GLU A 145 30.29 -35.89 -7.31
N LEU A 146 30.63 -35.11 -8.33
CA LEU A 146 30.92 -33.68 -8.23
C LEU A 146 30.30 -32.99 -9.44
N THR A 147 29.21 -32.24 -9.18
CA THR A 147 28.46 -31.52 -10.21
C THR A 147 28.36 -30.04 -9.87
N VAL A 148 28.51 -29.19 -10.86
CA VAL A 148 28.31 -27.73 -10.77
C VAL A 148 27.28 -27.30 -11.76
N ASP A 149 26.25 -26.61 -11.28
CA ASP A 149 25.22 -25.99 -12.10
C ASP A 149 25.37 -24.47 -12.07
N LEU A 150 25.35 -23.86 -13.24
CA LEU A 150 25.40 -22.42 -13.43
C LEU A 150 24.13 -22.00 -14.16
N ALA A 151 23.51 -20.92 -13.70
CA ALA A 151 22.37 -20.33 -14.41
C ALA A 151 22.46 -18.80 -14.38
N GLY A 152 22.00 -18.18 -15.45
CA GLY A 152 21.92 -16.74 -15.59
C GLY A 152 20.62 -16.33 -16.27
N ARG A 153 20.09 -15.20 -15.89
CA ARG A 153 18.91 -14.59 -16.48
C ARG A 153 19.12 -13.09 -16.61
N TYR A 154 18.77 -12.57 -17.76
CA TYR A 154 18.63 -11.15 -18.02
C TYR A 154 17.17 -10.83 -18.27
N THR A 155 16.64 -9.89 -17.53
CA THR A 155 15.27 -9.40 -17.63
C THR A 155 15.30 -7.92 -17.97
N ASP A 156 14.54 -7.50 -18.98
CA ASP A 156 14.29 -6.10 -19.32
C ASP A 156 12.79 -5.82 -19.23
N GLU A 157 12.42 -4.88 -18.39
CA GLU A 157 11.03 -4.49 -18.12
C GLU A 157 10.81 -3.02 -18.45
N SER A 158 9.72 -2.73 -19.15
CA SER A 158 9.42 -1.41 -19.74
C SER A 158 9.42 -0.25 -18.76
N ASN A 159 9.11 -0.46 -17.47
CA ASN A 159 8.95 0.61 -16.48
C ASN A 159 10.09 0.65 -15.46
N PHE A 160 10.76 -0.50 -15.20
CA PHE A 160 11.83 -0.60 -14.20
C PHE A 160 13.23 -0.71 -14.80
N GLY A 161 13.30 -0.97 -16.12
CA GLY A 161 14.56 -1.25 -16.77
C GLY A 161 15.04 -2.67 -16.57
N SER A 162 16.36 -2.89 -16.65
CA SER A 162 16.95 -4.22 -16.71
C SER A 162 17.47 -4.69 -15.35
N ALA A 163 17.43 -6.01 -15.17
CA ALA A 163 18.01 -6.72 -14.03
C ALA A 163 18.69 -8.01 -14.48
N GLU A 164 19.82 -8.30 -13.85
CA GLU A 164 20.58 -9.53 -14.06
C GLU A 164 20.54 -10.37 -12.80
N THR A 165 20.27 -11.66 -12.98
CA THR A 165 20.35 -12.64 -11.88
C THR A 165 21.14 -13.83 -12.30
N TYR A 166 21.87 -14.40 -11.35
CA TYR A 166 22.64 -15.62 -11.58
C TYR A 166 22.58 -16.55 -10.37
N SER A 167 22.85 -17.81 -10.62
CA SER A 167 23.01 -18.79 -9.55
C SER A 167 24.12 -19.77 -9.88
N VAL A 168 24.83 -20.18 -8.86
CA VAL A 168 25.84 -21.24 -8.88
C VAL A 168 25.45 -22.25 -7.82
N LYS A 169 25.33 -23.50 -8.21
CA LYS A 169 25.03 -24.62 -7.32
C LYS A 169 26.12 -25.67 -7.44
N GLY A 170 26.46 -26.29 -6.34
CA GLY A 170 27.44 -27.38 -6.31
C GLY A 170 26.89 -28.54 -5.51
N VAL A 171 27.11 -29.74 -6.03
CA VAL A 171 26.89 -31.03 -5.36
C VAL A 171 28.20 -31.75 -5.27
N PHE A 172 28.62 -32.10 -4.06
CA PHE A 172 29.78 -32.91 -3.80
C PHE A 172 29.37 -34.12 -2.96
N ALA A 173 29.42 -35.29 -3.56
CA ALA A 173 29.20 -36.56 -2.88
C ALA A 173 30.50 -37.37 -2.86
N PRO A 174 31.25 -37.38 -1.75
CA PRO A 174 32.41 -38.24 -1.66
C PRO A 174 32.05 -39.73 -1.71
N THR A 175 30.88 -40.09 -1.23
CA THR A 175 30.37 -41.48 -1.24
C THR A 175 28.89 -41.48 -1.63
N ASP A 176 28.33 -42.65 -1.94
CA ASP A 176 26.91 -42.84 -2.29
C ASP A 176 25.95 -42.46 -1.15
N TRP A 177 26.36 -42.56 0.11
CA TRP A 177 25.53 -42.29 1.27
C TRP A 177 25.73 -40.88 1.87
N LEU A 178 26.72 -40.09 1.41
CA LEU A 178 26.98 -38.74 1.93
C LEU A 178 27.11 -37.74 0.78
N SER A 179 26.34 -36.66 0.86
CA SER A 179 26.41 -35.54 -0.10
C SER A 179 26.38 -34.18 0.60
N PHE A 180 27.18 -33.26 0.11
CA PHE A 180 27.17 -31.85 0.46
C PHE A 180 26.61 -31.04 -0.71
N ARG A 181 25.77 -30.07 -0.41
CA ARG A 181 25.20 -29.15 -1.40
C ARG A 181 25.40 -27.73 -0.96
N ALA A 182 25.81 -26.88 -1.89
CA ALA A 182 25.95 -25.47 -1.69
C ALA A 182 25.29 -24.72 -2.86
N SER A 183 24.70 -23.58 -2.59
CA SER A 183 24.18 -22.69 -3.62
C SER A 183 24.42 -21.24 -3.25
N TYR A 184 24.74 -20.44 -4.26
CA TYR A 184 24.83 -19.00 -4.17
C TYR A 184 24.14 -18.38 -5.38
N GLY A 185 23.42 -17.28 -5.17
CA GLY A 185 22.76 -16.60 -6.29
C GLY A 185 22.20 -15.26 -5.87
N THR A 186 21.82 -14.50 -6.89
CA THR A 186 21.09 -13.25 -6.76
C THR A 186 19.63 -13.45 -7.12
N SER A 187 18.76 -12.65 -6.54
CA SER A 187 17.34 -12.61 -6.89
C SER A 187 16.89 -11.19 -7.14
N PHE A 188 15.96 -11.05 -8.05
CA PHE A 188 15.30 -9.79 -8.37
C PHE A 188 13.80 -9.98 -8.27
N ARG A 189 13.11 -9.01 -7.68
CA ARG A 189 11.66 -8.96 -7.66
C ARG A 189 11.20 -7.66 -8.33
N ALA A 190 10.60 -7.77 -9.49
CA ALA A 190 9.87 -6.66 -10.06
C ALA A 190 8.61 -6.36 -9.23
N PRO A 191 8.21 -5.09 -9.08
CA PRO A 191 6.93 -4.76 -8.49
C PRO A 191 5.78 -5.42 -9.24
N ASN A 192 4.70 -5.76 -8.53
CA ASN A 192 3.51 -6.29 -9.17
C ASN A 192 2.70 -5.18 -9.87
N LEU A 193 1.68 -5.55 -10.65
CA LEU A 193 0.88 -4.57 -11.41
C LEU A 193 0.19 -3.54 -10.52
N GLY A 194 -0.28 -3.95 -9.34
CA GLY A 194 -0.89 -3.03 -8.38
C GLY A 194 0.11 -2.05 -7.78
N GLU A 195 1.35 -2.50 -7.52
CA GLU A 195 2.43 -1.65 -7.03
C GLU A 195 2.91 -0.65 -8.10
N GLN A 196 2.90 -1.04 -9.38
CA GLN A 196 3.33 -0.17 -10.49
C GLN A 196 2.28 0.85 -10.92
N PHE A 197 1.03 0.40 -11.00
CA PHE A 197 -0.07 1.14 -11.63
C PHE A 197 -1.18 1.49 -10.66
N GLY A 198 -0.97 1.26 -9.35
CA GLY A 198 -1.90 1.68 -8.31
C GLY A 198 -2.10 3.19 -8.34
N GLY A 199 -3.36 3.61 -8.37
CA GLY A 199 -3.72 5.01 -8.24
C GLY A 199 -3.47 5.53 -6.82
N ARG A 200 -3.64 6.83 -6.64
CA ARG A 200 -3.59 7.43 -5.31
C ARG A 200 -4.80 6.97 -4.49
N VAL A 201 -4.54 6.27 -3.43
CA VAL A 201 -5.59 5.86 -2.48
C VAL A 201 -5.61 6.79 -1.29
N THR A 202 -6.80 7.07 -0.78
CA THR A 202 -6.96 7.75 0.50
C THR A 202 -7.07 6.71 1.60
N GLY A 203 -6.53 7.03 2.75
CA GLY A 203 -6.59 6.14 3.90
C GLY A 203 -6.52 6.92 5.19
N PHE A 204 -6.73 6.23 6.29
CA PHE A 204 -6.55 6.78 7.63
C PHE A 204 -5.23 6.27 8.19
N ALA A 205 -4.40 7.19 8.65
CA ALA A 205 -3.22 6.85 9.41
C ALA A 205 -3.32 7.47 10.80
N ASN A 206 -2.71 6.82 11.76
CA ASN A 206 -2.55 7.36 13.11
C ASN A 206 -1.12 7.89 13.26
N PRO A 207 -0.81 9.08 12.73
CA PRO A 207 0.52 9.62 12.88
C PRO A 207 0.75 9.95 14.37
N SER A 208 1.92 9.58 14.86
CA SER A 208 2.38 10.09 16.15
C SER A 208 2.85 11.53 15.94
N ASP A 209 2.04 12.50 16.38
CA ASP A 209 2.45 13.90 16.33
C ASP A 209 3.47 14.18 17.44
N PRO A 210 4.71 14.55 17.11
CA PRO A 210 5.73 14.85 18.11
C PRO A 210 5.39 16.10 18.94
N CYS A 211 4.49 16.95 18.47
CA CYS A 211 4.05 18.15 19.21
C CYS A 211 2.99 17.84 20.27
N ARG A 212 2.40 16.65 20.22
CA ARG A 212 1.45 16.23 21.26
C ARG A 212 2.11 16.21 22.62
N VAL A 213 1.47 16.83 23.61
CA VAL A 213 1.93 16.76 25.00
C VAL A 213 1.66 15.36 25.54
N PRO A 214 2.69 14.61 26.00
CA PRO A 214 2.50 13.30 26.59
C PRO A 214 1.67 13.38 27.88
N GLY A 215 0.79 12.41 28.12
CA GLY A 215 -0.06 12.39 29.31
C GLY A 215 0.72 12.40 30.62
N VAL A 216 1.95 11.86 30.62
CA VAL A 216 2.84 11.88 31.80
C VAL A 216 3.32 13.28 32.14
N ALA A 217 3.40 14.18 31.16
CA ALA A 217 3.83 15.57 31.38
C ALA A 217 2.70 16.50 31.86
N VAL A 218 1.48 16.01 31.97
CA VAL A 218 0.30 16.78 32.41
C VAL A 218 -0.48 15.99 33.45
N PRO A 219 0.12 15.70 34.61
CA PRO A 219 -0.57 15.04 35.71
C PRO A 219 -1.74 15.90 36.20
N PHE A 220 -2.72 15.27 36.78
CA PHE A 220 -3.74 15.95 37.53
C PHE A 220 -3.13 16.45 38.84
N GLN A 221 -3.50 17.61 39.27
CA GLN A 221 -3.04 18.24 40.52
C GLN A 221 -4.21 18.88 41.24
N ASP A 222 -4.17 18.81 42.55
CA ASP A 222 -5.05 19.56 43.45
C ASP A 222 -4.64 21.04 43.39
N THR A 223 -5.48 21.90 42.86
CA THR A 223 -5.18 23.33 42.68
C THR A 223 -5.89 24.23 43.69
N ASP A 224 -6.89 23.72 44.41
CA ASP A 224 -7.65 24.48 45.40
C ASP A 224 -7.44 23.99 46.84
N GLY A 225 -6.75 22.87 47.05
CA GLY A 225 -6.34 22.37 48.36
C GLY A 225 -7.42 21.55 49.06
N ASP A 226 -8.40 21.05 48.34
CA ASP A 226 -9.47 20.23 48.88
C ASP A 226 -9.10 18.73 49.00
N GLY A 227 -7.95 18.31 48.46
CA GLY A 227 -7.42 16.98 48.51
C GLY A 227 -7.84 16.12 47.30
N GLU A 228 -8.56 16.68 46.33
CA GLU A 228 -8.89 16.04 45.06
C GLU A 228 -8.12 16.66 43.89
N ASP A 229 -7.61 15.82 42.99
CA ASP A 229 -6.89 16.27 41.79
C ASP A 229 -7.90 16.77 40.73
N ASP A 230 -7.99 18.09 40.54
CA ASP A 230 -9.02 18.74 39.75
C ASP A 230 -8.55 19.28 38.39
N ARG A 231 -7.24 19.50 38.22
CA ARG A 231 -6.71 20.16 37.04
C ARG A 231 -5.45 19.51 36.47
N ARG A 232 -5.37 19.43 35.18
CA ARG A 232 -4.14 19.04 34.47
C ARG A 232 -3.21 20.24 34.35
N ILE A 233 -1.99 20.09 34.85
CA ILE A 233 -0.95 21.13 34.77
C ILE A 233 0.29 20.50 34.12
N TYR A 234 0.87 21.26 33.18
CA TYR A 234 2.10 20.82 32.52
C TYR A 234 3.29 20.90 33.47
N ASP A 235 4.03 19.78 33.57
CA ASP A 235 5.29 19.69 34.31
C ASP A 235 6.42 19.35 33.33
N ALA A 236 7.32 20.30 33.13
CA ALA A 236 8.47 20.17 32.23
C ALA A 236 9.46 19.05 32.66
N ASN A 237 9.48 18.69 33.95
CA ASN A 237 10.38 17.65 34.45
C ASN A 237 9.87 16.25 34.11
N LEU A 238 8.60 16.13 33.81
CA LEU A 238 7.95 14.89 33.43
C LEU A 238 7.79 14.74 31.90
N ASP A 239 8.16 15.75 31.10
CA ASP A 239 8.07 15.70 29.64
C ASP A 239 9.24 14.92 29.04
N PRO A 240 9.01 13.76 28.48
CA PRO A 240 10.06 12.93 27.90
C PRO A 240 10.49 13.37 26.49
N ARG A 241 9.84 14.40 25.92
CA ARG A 241 10.18 14.89 24.58
C ARG A 241 11.53 15.59 24.57
N ASP A 242 12.24 15.46 23.43
CA ASP A 242 13.46 16.21 23.21
C ASP A 242 13.19 17.72 23.26
N PRO A 243 14.02 18.53 23.95
CA PRO A 243 13.87 19.99 23.99
C PRO A 243 13.81 20.65 22.61
N ASP A 244 14.50 20.11 21.61
CA ASP A 244 14.46 20.63 20.24
C ASP A 244 13.09 20.40 19.59
N ILE A 245 12.44 19.28 19.88
CA ILE A 245 11.07 19.01 19.44
C ILE A 245 10.11 20.04 20.06
N ILE A 246 10.22 20.25 21.37
CA ILE A 246 9.38 21.24 22.08
C ILE A 246 9.57 22.64 21.48
N ALA A 247 10.82 23.05 21.25
CA ALA A 247 11.14 24.35 20.67
C ALA A 247 10.58 24.48 19.21
N ASN A 248 10.70 23.47 18.41
CA ASN A 248 10.16 23.46 17.03
C ASN A 248 8.62 23.56 17.05
N CYS A 249 7.96 22.86 17.96
CA CYS A 249 6.51 22.94 18.12
C CYS A 249 6.03 24.30 18.59
N GLN A 250 6.82 24.99 19.44
CA GLN A 250 6.52 26.36 19.90
C GLN A 250 6.62 27.37 18.76
N ASN A 251 7.65 27.23 17.90
CA ASN A 251 7.91 28.17 16.80
C ASN A 251 6.94 28.00 15.62
N GLY A 252 6.41 26.81 15.42
CA GLY A 252 5.51 26.46 14.33
C GLY A 252 4.03 26.77 14.59
N GLY A 253 3.69 27.17 15.80
CA GLY A 253 2.29 27.25 16.26
C GLY A 253 1.66 25.84 16.16
N GLY A 254 1.58 25.12 17.26
CA GLY A 254 0.98 23.77 17.24
C GLY A 254 -0.42 23.76 16.58
N PRO A 255 -0.96 22.58 16.26
CA PRO A 255 -2.30 22.45 15.70
C PRO A 255 -3.30 23.25 16.55
N PHE A 256 -4.13 24.03 15.89
CA PHE A 256 -5.09 24.95 16.52
C PHE A 256 -4.49 26.14 17.30
N GLY A 257 -3.20 26.47 17.10
CA GLY A 257 -2.55 27.61 17.74
C GLY A 257 -2.25 27.43 19.22
N LEU A 258 -2.31 26.20 19.74
CA LEU A 258 -1.94 25.88 21.12
C LEU A 258 -0.43 25.83 21.30
N ALA A 259 0.05 26.26 22.45
CA ALA A 259 1.46 26.17 22.79
C ALA A 259 1.93 24.74 22.93
N ALA A 260 3.21 24.48 22.67
CA ALA A 260 3.80 23.13 22.79
C ALA A 260 3.74 22.56 24.22
N THR A 261 3.49 23.41 25.22
CA THR A 261 3.35 23.05 26.63
C THR A 261 1.92 23.17 27.15
N ASP A 262 0.95 23.45 26.26
CA ASP A 262 -0.46 23.52 26.64
C ASP A 262 -0.99 22.10 26.96
N PRO A 263 -1.57 21.88 28.15
CA PRO A 263 -2.13 20.60 28.56
C PRO A 263 -3.20 20.05 27.59
N PHE A 264 -3.84 20.92 26.81
CA PHE A 264 -4.84 20.56 25.80
C PHE A 264 -4.26 20.38 24.41
N ASN A 265 -2.93 20.57 24.24
CA ASN A 265 -2.28 20.29 22.96
C ASN A 265 -2.16 18.77 22.74
N LEU A 266 -3.17 18.19 22.13
CA LEU A 266 -3.22 16.77 21.77
C LEU A 266 -2.55 16.47 20.43
N GLY A 267 -1.86 17.45 19.84
CA GLY A 267 -1.26 17.34 18.52
C GLY A 267 -2.29 17.42 17.39
N ALA A 268 -1.88 17.05 16.18
CA ALA A 268 -2.76 17.02 15.01
C ALA A 268 -3.95 16.05 15.17
N ASN A 269 -3.82 15.10 16.09
CA ASN A 269 -4.86 14.13 16.42
C ASN A 269 -5.83 14.62 17.51
N GLY A 270 -5.84 15.94 17.79
CA GLY A 270 -6.66 16.52 18.86
C GLY A 270 -8.14 16.22 18.73
N ILE A 271 -8.73 15.90 19.87
CA ILE A 271 -10.17 15.70 20.09
C ILE A 271 -10.79 14.58 19.24
N GLY A 272 -10.55 13.34 19.64
CA GLY A 272 -11.50 12.24 19.43
C GLY A 272 -11.48 11.52 18.10
N THR A 273 -10.63 11.88 17.14
CA THR A 273 -10.41 11.05 15.93
C THR A 273 -8.94 10.75 15.76
N SER A 274 -8.63 9.50 15.88
CA SER A 274 -7.26 8.96 15.70
C SER A 274 -6.80 8.90 14.25
N SER A 275 -7.55 9.47 13.30
CA SER A 275 -7.27 9.30 11.88
C SER A 275 -7.31 10.61 11.12
N THR A 276 -6.20 10.97 10.49
CA THR A 276 -6.12 12.01 9.48
C THR A 276 -6.07 11.34 8.10
N PRO A 277 -6.80 11.83 7.11
CA PRO A 277 -6.70 11.31 5.76
C PRO A 277 -5.32 11.65 5.17
N PHE A 278 -4.60 10.64 4.71
CA PHE A 278 -3.36 10.80 3.97
C PHE A 278 -3.54 10.36 2.53
N PHE A 279 -2.94 11.12 1.63
CA PHE A 279 -2.81 10.73 0.24
C PHE A 279 -1.45 10.04 0.07
N TYR A 280 -1.46 8.74 -0.21
CA TYR A 280 -0.27 8.04 -0.65
C TYR A 280 -0.12 8.27 -2.15
N GLY A 281 0.92 8.98 -2.54
CA GLY A 281 1.33 9.09 -3.92
C GLY A 281 2.44 8.08 -4.21
N SER A 282 2.30 7.29 -5.27
CA SER A 282 3.41 6.56 -5.89
C SER A 282 4.26 7.48 -6.73
#